data_e76b6935c44cab5158aac763b993b0e5
#
_entry.id   e76b6935c44cab5158aac763b993b0e5
#
_cell.length_a   1.000
_cell.length_b   1.000
_cell.length_c   1.000
_cell.angle_alpha   90.00
_cell.angle_beta   90.00
_cell.angle_gamma   90.00
#
_symmetry.space_group_name_H-M   'P 1'
#
loop_
_entity.id
_entity.type
_entity.pdbx_description
1 polymer ?
#
loop_
_entity_poly.entity_id
_entity_poly.type
_entity_poly.pdbx_seq_one_letter_code
_entity_poly.pdbx_strand_id
1 'polypeptide(L)'
;MAQKSFATASHSDGTKADYLNEVRTKSTFIPGLSFVAEADNGKIVGQIVLYQTFIKIENGNVEALVLSPLSVHPDYFRQGIARALVQHSLAEAAGRGYLSVFLCGEPEIYQKLGFEPSFRFAVYHQSAPDALWCMGKELVPGSLESISGSIDIV
;
A
#
# COMPACT_ATOMS: atom_id res chain seq x y z
N MET A 1 -1.23 -24.22 -11.18
CA MET A 1 -0.70 -22.96 -10.64
C MET A 1 -1.60 -21.79 -11.01
N ALA A 2 -1.85 -20.90 -10.11
CA ALA A 2 -2.68 -19.74 -10.42
C ALA A 2 -1.99 -18.83 -11.43
N GLN A 3 -2.71 -18.43 -12.44
CA GLN A 3 -2.25 -17.40 -13.36
C GLN A 3 -2.48 -16.05 -12.70
N LYS A 4 -1.47 -15.22 -12.71
CA LYS A 4 -1.56 -13.89 -12.11
C LYS A 4 -2.01 -12.89 -13.14
N SER A 5 -3.20 -12.39 -12.94
CA SER A 5 -3.79 -11.38 -13.80
C SER A 5 -4.19 -10.20 -12.92
N PHE A 6 -3.77 -9.00 -13.30
CA PHE A 6 -4.01 -7.82 -12.50
C PHE A 6 -4.96 -6.88 -13.22
N ALA A 7 -5.99 -6.48 -12.50
CA ALA A 7 -6.97 -5.53 -13.00
C ALA A 7 -7.35 -4.56 -11.90
N THR A 8 -7.73 -3.35 -12.28
CA THR A 8 -8.22 -2.38 -11.33
C THR A 8 -9.53 -2.87 -10.73
N ALA A 9 -9.61 -2.90 -9.42
CA ALA A 9 -10.81 -3.34 -8.72
C ALA A 9 -11.85 -2.22 -8.71
N SER A 10 -12.65 -2.15 -9.76
CA SER A 10 -13.68 -1.11 -9.87
C SER A 10 -14.91 -1.41 -9.05
N HIS A 11 -15.19 -2.67 -8.79
CA HIS A 11 -16.24 -3.07 -7.85
C HIS A 11 -15.78 -4.24 -7.04
N SER A 12 -16.41 -4.35 -5.90
CA SER A 12 -16.13 -5.40 -4.97
C SER A 12 -17.40 -6.23 -4.82
N ASP A 13 -17.31 -7.51 -5.11
CA ASP A 13 -18.41 -8.45 -4.93
C ASP A 13 -18.00 -9.61 -4.03
N GLY A 14 -16.82 -9.53 -3.47
CA GLY A 14 -16.27 -10.60 -2.66
C GLY A 14 -16.52 -10.39 -1.18
N THR A 15 -15.85 -11.24 -0.41
CA THR A 15 -15.99 -11.24 1.05
C THR A 15 -15.44 -9.98 1.71
N LYS A 16 -14.75 -9.13 0.96
CA LYS A 16 -14.19 -7.89 1.49
C LYS A 16 -14.92 -6.66 1.02
N ALA A 17 -16.14 -6.87 0.52
CA ALA A 17 -16.95 -5.80 -0.03
C ALA A 17 -17.16 -4.66 0.96
N ASP A 18 -17.48 -4.98 2.21
CA ASP A 18 -17.75 -3.96 3.22
C ASP A 18 -16.52 -3.07 3.47
N TYR A 19 -15.35 -3.68 3.59
CA TYR A 19 -14.12 -2.93 3.81
C TYR A 19 -13.78 -2.05 2.60
N LEU A 20 -13.86 -2.62 1.40
CA LEU A 20 -13.56 -1.87 0.19
C LEU A 20 -14.54 -0.72 -0.02
N ASN A 21 -15.81 -0.92 0.28
CA ASN A 21 -16.79 0.14 0.19
C ASN A 21 -16.46 1.26 1.17
N GLU A 22 -16.08 0.92 2.38
CA GLU A 22 -15.67 1.91 3.37
C GLU A 22 -14.46 2.73 2.88
N VAL A 23 -13.44 2.05 2.35
CA VAL A 23 -12.27 2.73 1.79
C VAL A 23 -12.66 3.63 0.62
N ARG A 24 -13.50 3.12 -0.29
CA ARG A 24 -13.89 3.86 -1.49
C ARG A 24 -14.73 5.10 -1.21
N THR A 25 -15.44 5.12 -0.09
CA THR A 25 -16.24 6.29 0.28
C THR A 25 -15.40 7.39 0.93
N LYS A 26 -14.15 7.10 1.31
CA LYS A 26 -13.27 8.11 1.85
C LYS A 26 -12.77 9.03 0.75
N SER A 27 -12.59 10.30 1.08
CA SER A 27 -12.06 11.27 0.12
C SER A 27 -10.62 10.96 -0.30
N THR A 28 -9.94 10.10 0.44
CA THR A 28 -8.57 9.67 0.17
C THR A 28 -8.46 8.51 -0.83
N PHE A 29 -9.59 7.93 -1.24
CA PHE A 29 -9.57 6.86 -2.23
C PHE A 29 -9.11 7.39 -3.59
N ILE A 30 -8.20 6.65 -4.24
CA ILE A 30 -7.66 7.03 -5.54
C ILE A 30 -8.14 6.02 -6.58
N PRO A 31 -9.04 6.42 -7.50
CA PRO A 31 -9.45 5.54 -8.59
C PRO A 31 -8.25 5.05 -9.39
N GLY A 32 -8.22 3.76 -9.68
CA GLY A 32 -7.15 3.15 -10.47
C GLY A 32 -5.96 2.67 -9.65
N LEU A 33 -5.95 2.85 -8.34
CA LEU A 33 -4.90 2.31 -7.47
C LEU A 33 -5.41 1.22 -6.53
N SER A 34 -6.40 0.48 -6.98
CA SER A 34 -6.79 -0.77 -6.33
C SER A 34 -6.76 -1.89 -7.35
N PHE A 35 -6.17 -3.01 -6.98
CA PHE A 35 -5.90 -4.11 -7.90
C PHE A 35 -6.30 -5.44 -7.29
N VAL A 36 -6.66 -6.38 -8.16
CA VAL A 36 -6.95 -7.75 -7.77
C VAL A 36 -6.07 -8.71 -8.54
N ALA A 37 -5.81 -9.86 -7.95
CA ALA A 37 -5.16 -10.97 -8.63
C ALA A 37 -6.19 -12.05 -8.89
N GLU A 38 -6.26 -12.51 -10.13
CA GLU A 38 -7.16 -13.59 -10.53
C GLU A 38 -6.42 -14.87 -10.78
N ALA A 39 -7.01 -15.98 -10.34
CA ALA A 39 -6.54 -17.32 -10.71
C ALA A 39 -7.03 -17.70 -12.10
N ASP A 40 -6.50 -18.80 -12.65
CA ASP A 40 -6.89 -19.31 -13.99
C ASP A 40 -8.38 -19.55 -14.13
N ASN A 41 -9.06 -19.90 -13.04
CA ASN A 41 -10.49 -20.18 -13.05
C ASN A 41 -11.35 -18.91 -12.89
N GLY A 42 -10.75 -17.73 -12.96
CA GLY A 42 -11.46 -16.46 -12.80
C GLY A 42 -11.72 -16.04 -11.37
N LYS A 43 -11.29 -16.84 -10.39
CA LYS A 43 -11.51 -16.53 -8.99
C LYS A 43 -10.55 -15.42 -8.53
N ILE A 44 -11.07 -14.46 -7.79
CA ILE A 44 -10.25 -13.41 -7.17
C ILE A 44 -9.53 -14.03 -5.97
N VAL A 45 -8.21 -14.01 -5.99
CA VAL A 45 -7.38 -14.67 -4.97
C VAL A 45 -6.50 -13.70 -4.19
N GLY A 46 -6.50 -12.43 -4.56
CA GLY A 46 -5.76 -11.41 -3.83
C GLY A 46 -6.22 -10.02 -4.19
N GLN A 47 -5.92 -9.07 -3.33
CA GLN A 47 -6.25 -7.68 -3.59
C GLN A 47 -5.32 -6.75 -2.82
N ILE A 48 -5.15 -5.55 -3.36
CA ILE A 48 -4.38 -4.48 -2.74
C ILE A 48 -5.05 -3.15 -3.07
N VAL A 49 -5.04 -2.25 -2.11
CA VAL A 49 -5.53 -0.88 -2.30
C VAL A 49 -4.46 0.09 -1.83
N LEU A 50 -4.20 1.10 -2.64
CA LEU A 50 -3.41 2.25 -2.24
C LEU A 50 -4.35 3.45 -2.17
N TYR A 51 -4.27 4.21 -1.10
CA TYR A 51 -5.04 5.43 -0.99
C TYR A 51 -4.19 6.58 -0.49
N GLN A 52 -4.70 7.80 -0.65
CA GLN A 52 -3.94 9.00 -0.36
C GLN A 52 -3.82 9.25 1.14
N THR A 53 -2.65 9.69 1.56
CA THR A 53 -2.42 10.26 2.89
C THR A 53 -1.44 11.41 2.76
N PHE A 54 -1.12 12.04 3.88
CA PHE A 54 -0.20 13.16 3.90
C PHE A 54 0.79 13.00 5.04
N ILE A 55 2.05 13.35 4.76
CA ILE A 55 3.06 13.51 5.79
C ILE A 55 2.92 14.95 6.27
N LYS A 56 2.68 15.10 7.57
CA LYS A 56 2.56 16.42 8.16
C LYS A 56 3.94 16.97 8.48
N ILE A 57 4.30 18.06 7.84
CA ILE A 57 5.57 18.73 8.04
C ILE A 57 5.35 20.07 8.71
N GLU A 58 6.44 20.78 9.03
CA GLU A 58 6.38 22.02 9.78
C GLU A 58 5.46 23.07 9.14
N ASN A 59 5.53 23.24 7.83
CA ASN A 59 4.80 24.29 7.12
C ASN A 59 3.76 23.74 6.16
N GLY A 60 3.20 22.57 6.42
CA GLY A 60 2.17 22.02 5.53
C GLY A 60 2.13 20.51 5.52
N ASN A 61 1.77 19.97 4.37
CA ASN A 61 1.62 18.53 4.17
C ASN A 61 2.30 18.12 2.87
N VAL A 62 2.86 16.91 2.87
CA VAL A 62 3.41 16.30 1.67
C VAL A 62 2.57 15.08 1.34
N GLU A 63 2.10 14.99 0.10
CA GLU A 63 1.29 13.87 -0.34
C GLU A 63 2.08 12.55 -0.32
N ALA A 64 1.43 11.51 0.15
CA ALA A 64 1.98 10.17 0.17
C ALA A 64 0.87 9.16 -0.01
N LEU A 65 1.22 7.89 -0.12
CA LEU A 65 0.24 6.82 -0.22
C LEU A 65 0.30 5.91 1.00
N VAL A 66 -0.84 5.28 1.29
CA VAL A 66 -0.94 4.22 2.28
C VAL A 66 -1.36 2.94 1.56
N LEU A 67 -0.67 1.87 1.85
CA LEU A 67 -0.99 0.54 1.37
C LEU A 67 -1.86 -0.15 2.41
N SER A 68 -3.14 -0.38 2.09
CA SER A 68 -4.07 -1.10 2.97
C SER A 68 -5.45 -1.19 2.29
N PRO A 69 -6.07 -2.36 2.25
CA PRO A 69 -5.53 -3.64 2.69
C PRO A 69 -4.69 -4.32 1.61
N LEU A 70 -3.88 -5.26 2.06
CA LEU A 70 -3.26 -6.26 1.18
C LEU A 70 -3.69 -7.63 1.70
N SER A 71 -4.29 -8.43 0.85
CA SER A 71 -4.72 -9.76 1.26
C SER A 71 -4.61 -10.76 0.12
N VAL A 72 -4.34 -12.01 0.48
CA VAL A 72 -4.28 -13.12 -0.45
C VAL A 72 -5.06 -14.28 0.17
N HIS A 73 -5.85 -14.96 -0.66
CA HIS A 73 -6.61 -16.12 -0.21
C HIS A 73 -5.65 -17.21 0.32
N PRO A 74 -5.96 -17.84 1.48
CA PRO A 74 -5.03 -18.80 2.09
C PRO A 74 -4.59 -19.94 1.17
N ASP A 75 -5.47 -20.43 0.29
CA ASP A 75 -5.12 -21.50 -0.64
C ASP A 75 -4.06 -21.09 -1.65
N TYR A 76 -3.74 -19.83 -1.74
CA TYR A 76 -2.79 -19.29 -2.70
C TYR A 76 -1.57 -18.64 -2.02
N PHE A 77 -1.38 -18.90 -0.74
CA PHE A 77 -0.20 -18.40 -0.03
C PHE A 77 1.08 -18.99 -0.62
N ARG A 78 2.17 -18.24 -0.50
CA ARG A 78 3.51 -18.65 -0.92
C ARG A 78 3.65 -18.88 -2.42
N GLN A 79 2.77 -18.30 -3.22
CA GLN A 79 2.87 -18.33 -4.68
C GLN A 79 3.34 -17.00 -5.27
N GLY A 80 3.79 -16.07 -4.43
CA GLY A 80 4.28 -14.78 -4.88
C GLY A 80 3.21 -13.80 -5.25
N ILE A 81 1.94 -14.05 -4.89
CA ILE A 81 0.83 -13.17 -5.27
C ILE A 81 0.92 -11.84 -4.54
N ALA A 82 1.20 -11.85 -3.23
CA ALA A 82 1.35 -10.61 -2.47
C ALA A 82 2.48 -9.75 -3.02
N ARG A 83 3.63 -10.37 -3.31
CA ARG A 83 4.76 -9.66 -3.91
C ARG A 83 4.39 -9.06 -5.26
N ALA A 84 3.71 -9.83 -6.10
CA ALA A 84 3.32 -9.35 -7.43
C ALA A 84 2.33 -8.19 -7.32
N LEU A 85 1.35 -8.27 -6.41
CA LEU A 85 0.41 -7.18 -6.19
C LEU A 85 1.12 -5.91 -5.72
N VAL A 86 2.05 -6.04 -4.78
CA VAL A 86 2.82 -4.89 -4.29
C VAL A 86 3.65 -4.30 -5.43
N GLN A 87 4.42 -5.12 -6.13
CA GLN A 87 5.27 -4.63 -7.22
C GLN A 87 4.46 -3.94 -8.31
N HIS A 88 3.33 -4.53 -8.71
CA HIS A 88 2.49 -3.96 -9.76
C HIS A 88 1.87 -2.64 -9.31
N SER A 89 1.30 -2.59 -8.13
CA SER A 89 0.63 -1.39 -7.64
C SER A 89 1.60 -0.25 -7.40
N LEU A 90 2.80 -0.53 -6.88
CA LEU A 90 3.80 0.51 -6.66
C LEU A 90 4.38 1.03 -7.96
N ALA A 91 4.56 0.16 -8.97
CA ALA A 91 5.00 0.61 -10.29
C ALA A 91 3.97 1.53 -10.93
N GLU A 92 2.69 1.20 -10.79
CA GLU A 92 1.62 2.06 -11.30
C GLU A 92 1.61 3.40 -10.58
N ALA A 93 1.75 3.39 -9.25
CA ALA A 93 1.77 4.62 -8.47
C ALA A 93 2.95 5.51 -8.84
N ALA A 94 4.13 4.92 -9.01
CA ALA A 94 5.32 5.67 -9.43
C ALA A 94 5.12 6.28 -10.82
N GLY A 95 4.50 5.55 -11.73
CA GLY A 95 4.19 6.04 -13.07
C GLY A 95 3.20 7.21 -13.06
N ARG A 96 2.40 7.33 -12.02
CA ARG A 96 1.47 8.46 -11.85
C ARG A 96 2.07 9.63 -11.11
N GLY A 97 3.33 9.54 -10.69
CA GLY A 97 4.03 10.64 -10.04
C GLY A 97 3.97 10.65 -8.52
N TYR A 98 3.45 9.59 -7.89
CA TYR A 98 3.49 9.49 -6.44
C TYR A 98 4.92 9.19 -5.98
N LEU A 99 5.32 9.78 -4.86
CA LEU A 99 6.72 9.78 -4.43
C LEU A 99 7.04 8.73 -3.37
N SER A 100 6.06 8.40 -2.52
CA SER A 100 6.31 7.49 -1.40
C SER A 100 5.05 6.77 -0.97
N VAL A 101 5.25 5.64 -0.30
CA VAL A 101 4.14 4.82 0.22
C VAL A 101 4.50 4.32 1.61
N PHE A 102 3.51 4.27 2.48
CA PHE A 102 3.65 3.84 3.86
C PHE A 102 2.62 2.78 4.21
N LEU A 103 2.87 2.04 5.28
CA LEU A 103 1.94 1.04 5.77
C LEU A 103 2.21 0.74 7.25
N CYS A 104 1.23 0.09 7.88
CA CYS A 104 1.41 -0.54 9.18
C CYS A 104 1.30 -2.05 8.98
N GLY A 105 2.34 -2.78 9.34
CA GLY A 105 2.34 -4.23 9.13
C GLY A 105 3.56 -4.92 9.72
N GLU A 106 3.67 -6.22 9.43
CA GLU A 106 4.75 -7.06 9.94
C GLU A 106 6.08 -6.71 9.27
N PRO A 107 7.07 -6.25 10.04
CA PRO A 107 8.36 -5.87 9.45
C PRO A 107 9.02 -6.98 8.64
N GLU A 108 8.96 -8.23 9.12
CA GLU A 108 9.60 -9.34 8.43
C GLU A 108 9.03 -9.56 7.03
N ILE A 109 7.74 -9.32 6.85
CA ILE A 109 7.09 -9.49 5.55
C ILE A 109 7.48 -8.35 4.62
N TYR A 110 7.35 -7.11 5.10
CA TYR A 110 7.49 -5.95 4.23
C TYR A 110 8.93 -5.53 3.97
N GLN A 111 9.87 -5.89 4.85
CA GLN A 111 11.28 -5.71 4.57
C GLN A 111 11.71 -6.45 3.30
N LYS A 112 11.16 -7.64 3.10
CA LYS A 112 11.44 -8.43 1.89
C LYS A 112 10.88 -7.77 0.62
N LEU A 113 9.94 -6.86 0.78
CA LEU A 113 9.33 -6.13 -0.33
C LEU A 113 9.95 -4.74 -0.52
N GLY A 114 11.02 -4.45 0.22
CA GLY A 114 11.76 -3.21 0.08
C GLY A 114 11.33 -2.09 1.01
N PHE A 115 10.47 -2.36 1.97
CA PHE A 115 10.07 -1.37 2.95
C PHE A 115 11.04 -1.32 4.12
N GLU A 116 11.14 -0.14 4.75
CA GLU A 116 11.95 0.08 5.94
C GLU A 116 11.12 0.81 6.98
N PRO A 117 11.50 0.75 8.27
CA PRO A 117 10.79 1.55 9.27
C PRO A 117 10.72 3.02 8.85
N SER A 118 9.56 3.62 8.98
CA SER A 118 9.34 4.98 8.46
C SER A 118 10.26 6.00 9.13
N PHE A 119 10.66 5.78 10.39
CA PHE A 119 11.56 6.72 11.08
C PHE A 119 12.92 6.82 10.41
N ARG A 120 13.32 5.84 9.62
CA ARG A 120 14.59 5.94 8.86
C ARG A 120 14.53 7.01 7.78
N PHE A 121 13.32 7.41 7.40
CA PHE A 121 13.10 8.51 6.45
C PHE A 121 12.72 9.80 7.18
N ALA A 122 12.89 9.85 8.50
CA ALA A 122 12.45 10.98 9.32
C ALA A 122 10.94 11.25 9.21
N VAL A 123 10.17 10.19 8.96
CA VAL A 123 8.70 10.21 8.95
C VAL A 123 8.24 9.33 10.12
N TYR A 124 7.62 9.94 11.10
CA TYR A 124 7.33 9.29 12.38
C TYR A 124 5.83 9.04 12.51
N HIS A 125 5.49 7.84 12.99
CA HIS A 125 4.09 7.56 13.29
C HIS A 125 3.61 8.50 14.38
N GLN A 126 2.43 9.08 14.19
CA GLN A 126 1.92 10.12 15.10
C GLN A 126 1.80 9.63 16.55
N SER A 127 1.38 8.38 16.74
CA SER A 127 1.17 7.81 18.08
C SER A 127 2.34 6.97 18.57
N ALA A 128 3.22 6.51 17.69
CA ALA A 128 4.34 5.63 18.03
C ALA A 128 5.52 5.95 17.12
N PRO A 129 6.26 7.03 17.40
CA PRO A 129 7.27 7.57 16.47
C PRO A 129 8.39 6.61 16.12
N ASP A 130 8.75 5.70 16.99
CA ASP A 130 9.83 4.73 16.76
C ASP A 130 9.34 3.31 16.51
N ALA A 131 8.08 3.15 16.12
CA ALA A 131 7.50 1.84 15.85
C ALA A 131 8.15 1.19 14.64
N LEU A 132 8.52 -0.07 14.77
CA LEU A 132 9.07 -0.86 13.66
C LEU A 132 7.99 -1.27 12.66
N TRP A 133 6.75 -1.34 13.10
CA TRP A 133 5.62 -1.75 12.27
C TRP A 133 5.06 -0.64 11.39
N CYS A 134 5.48 0.59 11.58
CA CYS A 134 5.17 1.68 10.65
C CYS A 134 6.30 1.77 9.65
N MET A 135 6.01 1.44 8.39
CA MET A 135 7.03 1.27 7.38
C MET A 135 6.77 2.16 6.17
N GLY A 136 7.83 2.46 5.45
CA GLY A 136 7.75 3.28 4.26
C GLY A 136 8.70 2.86 3.18
N LYS A 137 8.45 3.36 1.98
CA LYS A 137 9.29 3.11 0.81
C LYS A 137 9.24 4.32 -0.11
N GLU A 138 10.41 4.73 -0.60
CA GLU A 138 10.46 5.74 -1.66
C GLU A 138 10.11 5.10 -2.99
N LEU A 139 9.15 5.68 -3.71
CA LEU A 139 8.83 5.27 -5.08
C LEU A 139 9.78 5.93 -6.07
N VAL A 140 10.26 7.12 -5.72
CA VAL A 140 11.29 7.83 -6.46
C VAL A 140 12.49 7.95 -5.51
N PRO A 141 13.65 7.41 -5.86
CA PRO A 141 14.82 7.46 -4.97
C PRO A 141 15.14 8.88 -4.53
N GLY A 142 15.35 9.05 -3.23
CA GLY A 142 15.67 10.36 -2.66
C GLY A 142 14.47 11.26 -2.39
N SER A 143 13.26 10.82 -2.70
CA SER A 143 12.07 11.68 -2.56
C SER A 143 11.78 12.10 -1.13
N LEU A 144 12.26 11.36 -0.14
CA LEU A 144 12.04 11.67 1.28
C LEU A 144 13.26 12.32 1.96
N GLU A 145 14.34 12.56 1.24
CA GLU A 145 15.59 13.06 1.85
C GLU A 145 15.45 14.40 2.57
N SER A 146 14.64 15.29 2.03
CA SER A 146 14.48 16.63 2.61
C SER A 146 13.20 16.76 3.43
N ILE A 147 12.53 15.65 3.70
CA ILE A 147 11.26 15.65 4.42
C ILE A 147 11.47 15.15 5.83
N SER A 148 10.87 15.86 6.79
CA SER A 148 10.82 15.41 8.17
C SER A 148 9.43 15.75 8.71
N GLY A 149 8.75 14.75 9.26
CA GLY A 149 7.39 14.98 9.72
C GLY A 149 6.76 13.76 10.36
N SER A 150 5.46 13.77 10.45
CA SER A 150 4.69 12.70 11.06
C SER A 150 3.61 12.21 10.11
N ILE A 151 3.17 10.98 10.33
CA ILE A 151 2.12 10.37 9.54
C ILE A 151 1.11 9.70 10.46
N ASP A 152 -0.17 9.85 10.11
CA ASP A 152 -1.27 9.27 10.87
C ASP A 152 -1.92 8.20 10.01
N ILE A 153 -1.49 6.97 10.22
CA ILE A 153 -2.03 5.80 9.53
C ILE A 153 -2.23 4.67 10.52
N VAL A 154 -3.11 3.75 10.19
CA VAL A 154 -3.39 2.57 11.00
C VAL A 154 -3.14 1.28 10.24
#